data_93d38888f51ee6509a9f2b7cced78c11
#
_entry.id   93d38888f51ee6509a9f2b7cced78c11
#
_cell.length_a   1.000
_cell.length_b   1.000
_cell.length_c   1.000
_cell.angle_alpha   90.00
_cell.angle_beta   90.00
_cell.angle_gamma   90.00
#
_symmetry.space_group_name_H-M   'P 1'
#
loop_
_entity.id
_entity.type
_entity.pdbx_description
1 polymer ?
#
loop_
_entity_poly.entity_id
_entity_poly.type
_entity_poly.pdbx_seq_one_letter_code
_entity_poly.pdbx_strand_id
1 'polypeptide(L)'
;MKLAPEAQLYLQLRASLNLPDLTTLAPPEARRISEETSRRWQLSEPQAVGSVEQRHCEGPNGSIPLRIYRPTVATATGLPVMIFFHGGGWVLGSLDGVDGFCRALCQEAQLLVVSVDYRLAPEHSFPAGLDDCWTVTQWIAENADSLGGDSHKLLVGGDSAGGNLAAAVALRAKDQALFKLAGQVLIYPVTDLTQSLPSYESFAEGYLLTRASMRWFIQQYLPTAVDPKHPEASVLFADSLTGLPPTLLLVAGFDPLRDEGLAYAQRLRDAKVPVVERNWEGMVHGFINQRDLLPQAREASQWIAQEVNRLLSKGPNQRSKIRAGVLPSTKAQGSFEIREMELEDLHRVYALGEQLYTAEDWPNLYRTWDETDFINNFNTDGEFCWVAETEAGEIIGFALGAMLEKRRSAWVYGWVDWLGVHSAWQGKGVGKRLLDKLTDLFIEEGARMILIDTEADNEKALRFFKKEGFGNPNEHVYLSRNLTRDPEYLKRKRRTSAPGKSRTPNNSRPKPQRP
;
A
#
# COMPACT_ATOMS: atom_id res chain seq x y z
N MET A 1 4.11 2.65 17.94
CA MET A 1 4.79 2.56 16.64
C MET A 1 6.29 2.79 16.85
N LYS A 2 7.13 2.22 15.99
CA LYS A 2 8.58 2.41 15.98
C LYS A 2 8.98 2.82 14.56
N LEU A 3 9.83 3.86 14.45
CA LEU A 3 10.37 4.28 13.16
C LEU A 3 11.22 3.14 12.57
N ALA A 4 11.06 2.86 11.27
CA ALA A 4 11.86 1.85 10.59
C ALA A 4 13.34 2.28 10.54
N PRO A 5 14.30 1.35 10.64
CA PRO A 5 15.74 1.68 10.62
C PRO A 5 16.13 2.47 9.38
N GLU A 6 15.58 2.14 8.22
CA GLU A 6 15.85 2.81 6.94
C GLU A 6 15.32 4.25 6.96
N ALA A 7 14.11 4.46 7.49
CA ALA A 7 13.56 5.81 7.67
C ALA A 7 14.38 6.64 8.66
N GLN A 8 14.88 6.02 9.74
CA GLN A 8 15.78 6.69 10.68
C GLN A 8 17.09 7.10 10.01
N LEU A 9 17.69 6.20 9.21
CA LEU A 9 18.90 6.51 8.43
C LEU A 9 18.65 7.64 7.42
N TYR A 10 17.52 7.59 6.72
CA TYR A 10 17.12 8.65 5.78
C TYR A 10 17.02 10.02 6.47
N LEU A 11 16.38 10.08 7.65
CA LEU A 11 16.28 11.32 8.44
C LEU A 11 17.66 11.83 8.88
N GLN A 12 18.59 10.95 9.27
CA GLN A 12 19.95 11.30 9.62
C GLN A 12 20.73 11.86 8.43
N LEU A 13 20.63 11.20 7.26
CA LEU A 13 21.24 11.67 6.02
C LEU A 13 20.67 13.04 5.62
N ARG A 14 19.36 13.21 5.75
CA ARG A 14 18.69 14.49 5.47
C ARG A 14 19.19 15.61 6.40
N ALA A 15 19.30 15.33 7.69
CA ALA A 15 19.82 16.27 8.69
C ALA A 15 21.28 16.66 8.41
N SER A 16 22.13 15.74 7.92
CA SER A 16 23.54 16.02 7.60
C SER A 16 23.73 16.99 6.44
N LEU A 17 22.69 17.23 5.63
CA LEU A 17 22.75 18.23 4.55
C LEU A 17 22.74 19.67 5.07
N ASN A 18 22.41 19.89 6.33
CA ASN A 18 22.32 21.22 6.96
C ASN A 18 21.52 22.23 6.11
N LEU A 19 20.39 21.79 5.53
CA LEU A 19 19.56 22.65 4.72
C LEU A 19 18.90 23.74 5.58
N PRO A 20 18.69 24.94 5.03
CA PRO A 20 17.96 25.98 5.75
C PRO A 20 16.52 25.54 6.03
N ASP A 21 15.95 26.08 7.11
CA ASP A 21 14.54 25.84 7.45
C ASP A 21 13.65 26.41 6.33
N LEU A 22 12.78 25.55 5.79
CA LEU A 22 11.84 25.90 4.73
C LEU A 22 11.02 27.16 5.07
N THR A 23 10.62 27.32 6.33
CA THR A 23 9.78 28.44 6.78
C THR A 23 10.47 29.80 6.72
N THR A 24 11.80 29.81 6.57
CA THR A 24 12.62 31.03 6.44
C THR A 24 12.90 31.42 4.99
N LEU A 25 12.53 30.57 4.04
CA LEU A 25 12.85 30.74 2.62
C LEU A 25 11.73 31.45 1.86
N ALA A 26 12.13 32.24 0.87
CA ALA A 26 11.21 32.67 -0.17
C ALA A 26 10.85 31.48 -1.08
N PRO A 27 9.62 31.39 -1.61
CA PRO A 27 9.18 30.26 -2.41
C PRO A 27 10.09 29.88 -3.60
N PRO A 28 10.64 30.82 -4.41
CA PRO A 28 11.57 30.46 -5.48
C PRO A 28 12.85 29.78 -5.00
N GLU A 29 13.39 30.22 -3.87
CA GLU A 29 14.59 29.62 -3.26
C GLU A 29 14.28 28.26 -2.64
N ALA A 30 13.12 28.12 -2.02
CA ALA A 30 12.64 26.84 -1.49
C ALA A 30 12.49 25.79 -2.63
N ARG A 31 11.96 26.17 -3.79
CA ARG A 31 11.88 25.31 -4.99
C ARG A 31 13.26 24.87 -5.45
N ARG A 32 14.18 25.81 -5.63
CA ARG A 32 15.56 25.52 -6.06
C ARG A 32 16.23 24.49 -5.13
N ILE A 33 16.18 24.69 -3.82
CA ILE A 33 16.77 23.78 -2.82
C ILE A 33 16.08 22.42 -2.85
N SER A 34 14.75 22.39 -2.98
CA SER A 34 13.97 21.16 -3.06
C SER A 34 14.36 20.32 -4.29
N GLU A 35 14.45 20.95 -5.47
CA GLU A 35 14.86 20.28 -6.71
C GLU A 35 16.30 19.77 -6.64
N GLU A 36 17.24 20.57 -6.16
CA GLU A 36 18.64 20.16 -6.00
C GLU A 36 18.76 18.98 -5.04
N THR A 37 17.95 18.98 -3.97
CA THR A 37 17.92 17.89 -3.01
C THR A 37 17.31 16.63 -3.64
N SER A 38 16.21 16.74 -4.36
CA SER A 38 15.58 15.60 -5.04
C SER A 38 16.53 14.94 -6.04
N ARG A 39 17.26 15.73 -6.84
CA ARG A 39 18.26 15.20 -7.79
C ARG A 39 19.40 14.45 -7.10
N ARG A 40 19.82 14.87 -5.89
CA ARG A 40 20.86 14.17 -5.12
C ARG A 40 20.45 12.77 -4.67
N TRP A 41 19.16 12.51 -4.57
CA TRP A 41 18.62 11.23 -4.10
C TRP A 41 18.20 10.30 -5.23
N GLN A 42 18.26 10.75 -6.48
CA GLN A 42 18.09 9.91 -7.66
C GLN A 42 19.44 9.25 -7.97
N LEU A 43 19.69 8.10 -7.33
CA LEU A 43 20.98 7.39 -7.36
C LEU A 43 21.05 6.36 -8.47
N SER A 44 19.90 5.87 -8.94
CA SER A 44 19.81 4.85 -9.99
C SER A 44 19.35 5.45 -11.32
N GLU A 45 19.63 4.75 -12.41
CA GLU A 45 19.05 5.06 -13.71
C GLU A 45 17.51 4.95 -13.63
N PRO A 46 16.79 5.87 -14.28
CA PRO A 46 15.34 5.85 -14.28
C PRO A 46 14.79 4.52 -14.82
N GLN A 47 13.76 3.97 -14.15
CA GLN A 47 13.12 2.75 -14.62
C GLN A 47 12.66 2.89 -16.08
N ALA A 48 13.05 1.91 -16.93
CA ALA A 48 12.67 1.89 -18.33
C ALA A 48 11.14 1.74 -18.47
N VAL A 49 10.56 2.53 -19.37
CA VAL A 49 9.16 2.47 -19.82
C VAL A 49 9.13 2.47 -21.34
N GLY A 50 8.00 2.15 -21.95
CA GLY A 50 7.86 2.10 -23.41
C GLY A 50 8.10 3.46 -24.09
N SER A 51 7.56 4.55 -23.52
CA SER A 51 7.87 5.91 -23.96
C SER A 51 7.56 6.95 -22.88
N VAL A 52 8.23 8.09 -22.97
CA VAL A 52 7.94 9.30 -22.19
C VAL A 52 7.77 10.47 -23.17
N GLU A 53 6.64 11.13 -23.10
CA GLU A 53 6.27 12.21 -24.01
C GLU A 53 5.93 13.47 -23.22
N GLN A 54 6.51 14.62 -23.63
CA GLN A 54 6.11 15.92 -23.11
C GLN A 54 4.95 16.45 -23.97
N ARG A 55 3.87 16.88 -23.33
CA ARG A 55 2.70 17.47 -23.97
C ARG A 55 2.21 18.70 -23.23
N HIS A 56 1.27 19.37 -23.81
CA HIS A 56 0.57 20.50 -23.23
C HIS A 56 -0.94 20.31 -23.39
N CYS A 57 -1.67 20.69 -22.36
CA CYS A 57 -3.12 20.82 -22.41
C CYS A 57 -3.46 22.32 -22.39
N GLU A 58 -4.20 22.78 -23.38
CA GLU A 58 -4.67 24.16 -23.40
C GLU A 58 -5.79 24.35 -22.38
N GLY A 59 -5.57 25.26 -21.44
CA GLY A 59 -6.52 25.59 -20.40
C GLY A 59 -7.00 27.04 -20.49
N PRO A 60 -8.04 27.43 -19.76
CA PRO A 60 -8.61 28.77 -19.81
C PRO A 60 -7.64 29.85 -19.31
N ASN A 61 -6.61 29.48 -18.57
CA ASN A 61 -5.62 30.37 -18.00
C ASN A 61 -4.20 30.17 -18.56
N GLY A 62 -4.07 29.47 -19.68
CA GLY A 62 -2.81 29.18 -20.37
C GLY A 62 -2.56 27.70 -20.56
N SER A 63 -1.43 27.39 -21.16
CA SER A 63 -0.99 26.03 -21.48
C SER A 63 -0.44 25.32 -20.25
N ILE A 64 -0.93 24.12 -19.96
CA ILE A 64 -0.57 23.31 -18.81
C ILE A 64 0.36 22.18 -19.28
N PRO A 65 1.63 22.13 -18.85
CA PRO A 65 2.57 21.08 -19.25
C PRO A 65 2.19 19.73 -18.66
N LEU A 66 2.39 18.67 -19.45
CA LEU A 66 2.11 17.30 -19.09
C LEU A 66 3.29 16.39 -19.44
N ARG A 67 3.51 15.34 -18.68
CA ARG A 67 4.40 14.24 -19.04
C ARG A 67 3.61 12.93 -19.04
N ILE A 68 3.60 12.26 -20.22
CA ILE A 68 2.84 11.03 -20.44
C ILE A 68 3.81 9.86 -20.51
N TYR A 69 3.60 8.84 -19.67
CA TYR A 69 4.38 7.62 -19.62
C TYR A 69 3.54 6.47 -20.15
N ARG A 70 4.16 5.63 -21.01
CA ARG A 70 3.53 4.41 -21.56
C ARG A 70 4.31 3.18 -21.15
N PRO A 71 3.66 2.06 -20.77
CA PRO A 71 4.35 0.83 -20.39
C PRO A 71 5.00 0.16 -21.61
N THR A 72 6.03 -0.67 -21.37
CA THR A 72 6.83 -1.31 -22.43
C THR A 72 6.01 -2.28 -23.30
N VAL A 73 4.98 -2.93 -22.74
CA VAL A 73 4.17 -3.96 -23.43
C VAL A 73 2.96 -3.38 -24.16
N ALA A 74 2.91 -2.06 -24.36
CA ALA A 74 1.75 -1.38 -24.95
C ALA A 74 1.60 -1.63 -26.47
N THR A 75 1.30 -2.85 -26.87
CA THR A 75 0.55 -3.13 -28.10
C THR A 75 -0.97 -3.03 -27.87
N ALA A 76 -1.41 -2.88 -26.62
CA ALA A 76 -2.80 -2.79 -26.24
C ALA A 76 -3.29 -1.35 -26.38
N THR A 77 -4.34 -1.16 -27.15
CA THR A 77 -5.21 0.02 -27.12
C THR A 77 -6.17 -0.12 -25.93
N GLY A 78 -6.55 1.01 -25.30
CA GLY A 78 -7.50 0.99 -24.18
C GLY A 78 -6.86 0.72 -22.83
N LEU A 79 -5.63 1.20 -22.62
CA LEU A 79 -4.96 1.14 -21.31
C LEU A 79 -5.72 1.99 -20.26
N PRO A 80 -5.78 1.56 -19.00
CA PRO A 80 -6.22 2.45 -17.93
C PRO A 80 -5.36 3.71 -17.89
N VAL A 81 -5.92 4.83 -17.43
CA VAL A 81 -5.21 6.12 -17.37
C VAL A 81 -5.18 6.64 -15.95
N MET A 82 -3.99 6.85 -15.40
CA MET A 82 -3.76 7.54 -14.14
C MET A 82 -3.37 9.00 -14.41
N ILE A 83 -4.17 9.95 -13.99
CA ILE A 83 -3.84 11.36 -13.99
C ILE A 83 -3.23 11.66 -12.62
N PHE A 84 -1.94 11.99 -12.58
CA PHE A 84 -1.17 12.09 -11.35
C PHE A 84 -0.76 13.54 -11.05
N PHE A 85 -1.03 13.97 -9.83
CA PHE A 85 -0.68 15.29 -9.30
C PHE A 85 0.41 15.14 -8.25
N HIS A 86 1.54 15.82 -8.47
CA HIS A 86 2.69 15.73 -7.56
C HIS A 86 2.46 16.45 -6.23
N GLY A 87 3.19 16.00 -5.19
CA GLY A 87 3.24 16.65 -3.89
C GLY A 87 4.11 17.91 -3.87
N GLY A 88 4.31 18.47 -2.69
CA GLY A 88 5.14 19.65 -2.49
C GLY A 88 4.38 20.85 -1.88
N GLY A 89 3.28 20.59 -1.15
CA GLY A 89 2.53 21.62 -0.44
C GLY A 89 1.96 22.71 -1.35
N TRP A 90 1.63 22.38 -2.60
CA TRP A 90 1.16 23.31 -3.65
C TRP A 90 2.15 24.42 -4.05
N VAL A 91 3.34 24.47 -3.45
CA VAL A 91 4.37 25.49 -3.60
C VAL A 91 5.64 24.96 -4.25
N LEU A 92 5.96 23.70 -3.95
CA LEU A 92 7.13 22.97 -4.43
C LEU A 92 6.69 21.82 -5.35
N GLY A 93 7.69 21.09 -5.85
CA GLY A 93 7.46 19.91 -6.68
C GLY A 93 7.54 20.24 -8.17
N SER A 94 7.69 19.19 -8.96
CA SER A 94 7.81 19.25 -10.42
C SER A 94 7.59 17.86 -11.02
N LEU A 95 7.44 17.78 -12.34
CA LEU A 95 7.39 16.50 -13.07
C LEU A 95 8.62 15.63 -12.83
N ASP A 96 9.81 16.25 -12.64
CA ASP A 96 11.06 15.53 -12.38
C ASP A 96 11.10 14.92 -10.98
N GLY A 97 10.48 15.60 -10.00
CA GLY A 97 10.45 15.14 -8.61
C GLY A 97 9.69 13.82 -8.41
N VAL A 98 8.71 13.54 -9.28
CA VAL A 98 7.88 12.32 -9.23
C VAL A 98 8.13 11.37 -10.40
N ASP A 99 9.11 11.66 -11.28
CA ASP A 99 9.39 10.86 -12.49
C ASP A 99 9.62 9.38 -12.16
N GLY A 100 10.44 9.09 -11.12
CA GLY A 100 10.74 7.73 -10.71
C GLY A 100 9.50 6.95 -10.24
N PHE A 101 8.60 7.60 -9.50
CA PHE A 101 7.34 6.99 -9.08
C PHE A 101 6.38 6.79 -10.25
N CYS A 102 6.22 7.79 -11.13
CA CYS A 102 5.34 7.71 -12.29
C CYS A 102 5.77 6.59 -13.26
N ARG A 103 7.08 6.42 -13.49
CA ARG A 103 7.62 5.32 -14.30
C ARG A 103 7.32 3.97 -13.68
N ALA A 104 7.54 3.84 -12.38
CA ALA A 104 7.25 2.62 -11.67
C ALA A 104 5.77 2.26 -11.72
N LEU A 105 4.90 3.19 -11.39
CA LEU A 105 3.46 2.98 -11.44
C LEU A 105 2.98 2.61 -12.85
N CYS A 106 3.50 3.31 -13.87
CA CYS A 106 3.22 3.00 -15.27
C CYS A 106 3.56 1.56 -15.63
N GLN A 107 4.77 1.10 -15.26
CA GLN A 107 5.25 -0.22 -15.61
C GLN A 107 4.65 -1.33 -14.75
N GLU A 108 4.52 -1.10 -13.43
CA GLU A 108 4.00 -2.09 -12.47
C GLU A 108 2.48 -2.31 -12.63
N ALA A 109 1.72 -1.24 -12.90
CA ALA A 109 0.27 -1.33 -13.10
C ALA A 109 -0.17 -1.47 -14.57
N GLN A 110 0.77 -1.43 -15.53
CA GLN A 110 0.48 -1.52 -16.97
C GLN A 110 -0.58 -0.51 -17.43
N LEU A 111 -0.41 0.77 -17.08
CA LEU A 111 -1.33 1.86 -17.39
C LEU A 111 -0.59 3.09 -17.94
N LEU A 112 -1.32 3.97 -18.59
CA LEU A 112 -0.82 5.30 -18.93
C LEU A 112 -0.76 6.14 -17.66
N VAL A 113 0.38 6.81 -17.39
CA VAL A 113 0.45 7.85 -16.37
C VAL A 113 0.55 9.19 -17.06
N VAL A 114 -0.32 10.13 -16.70
CA VAL A 114 -0.29 11.52 -17.13
C VAL A 114 0.04 12.38 -15.92
N SER A 115 1.30 12.75 -15.77
CA SER A 115 1.76 13.65 -14.70
C SER A 115 1.56 15.09 -15.08
N VAL A 116 0.97 15.90 -14.19
CA VAL A 116 0.52 17.26 -14.44
C VAL A 116 1.42 18.28 -13.75
N ASP A 117 1.93 19.24 -14.51
CA ASP A 117 2.70 20.37 -13.99
C ASP A 117 1.76 21.56 -13.74
N TYR A 118 0.97 21.45 -12.68
CA TYR A 118 -0.03 22.45 -12.31
C TYR A 118 0.63 23.71 -11.73
N ARG A 119 -0.02 24.85 -11.84
CA ARG A 119 0.47 26.15 -11.34
C ARG A 119 0.60 26.15 -9.83
N LEU A 120 1.74 26.67 -9.36
CA LEU A 120 2.12 26.66 -7.94
C LEU A 120 1.82 28.00 -7.25
N ALA A 121 1.53 27.91 -5.98
CA ALA A 121 1.41 29.03 -5.06
C ALA A 121 2.82 29.52 -4.63
N PRO A 122 2.98 30.78 -4.21
CA PRO A 122 1.95 31.82 -4.04
C PRO A 122 1.58 32.57 -5.33
N GLU A 123 2.35 32.39 -6.42
CA GLU A 123 2.11 33.10 -7.68
C GLU A 123 0.69 32.79 -8.21
N HIS A 124 0.25 31.56 -7.98
CA HIS A 124 -1.06 31.07 -8.35
C HIS A 124 -1.70 30.33 -7.17
N SER A 125 -2.22 31.09 -6.21
CA SER A 125 -2.88 30.55 -5.02
C SER A 125 -4.19 29.82 -5.36
N PHE A 126 -4.75 29.14 -4.36
CA PHE A 126 -6.05 28.45 -4.48
C PHE A 126 -7.12 29.34 -5.12
N PRO A 127 -7.90 28.83 -6.12
CA PRO A 127 -7.94 27.43 -6.59
C PRO A 127 -7.12 27.13 -7.85
N ALA A 128 -6.14 27.97 -8.26
CA ALA A 128 -5.51 27.91 -9.58
C ALA A 128 -4.92 26.54 -9.94
N GLY A 129 -4.15 25.91 -9.04
CA GLY A 129 -3.60 24.56 -9.25
C GLY A 129 -4.67 23.48 -9.36
N LEU A 130 -5.75 23.61 -8.57
CA LEU A 130 -6.90 22.70 -8.66
C LEU A 130 -7.64 22.85 -10.00
N ASP A 131 -7.77 24.09 -10.49
CA ASP A 131 -8.41 24.35 -11.80
C ASP A 131 -7.60 23.78 -12.96
N ASP A 132 -6.27 23.81 -12.89
CA ASP A 132 -5.41 23.14 -13.86
C ASP A 132 -5.58 21.63 -13.82
N CYS A 133 -5.53 21.02 -12.64
CA CYS A 133 -5.76 19.59 -12.45
C CYS A 133 -7.14 19.16 -12.98
N TRP A 134 -8.15 19.94 -12.71
CA TRP A 134 -9.50 19.71 -13.22
C TRP A 134 -9.55 19.81 -14.76
N THR A 135 -8.99 20.87 -15.34
CA THR A 135 -8.94 21.07 -16.79
C THR A 135 -8.26 19.90 -17.51
N VAL A 136 -7.10 19.46 -16.98
CA VAL A 136 -6.39 18.30 -17.56
C VAL A 136 -7.23 17.03 -17.41
N THR A 137 -7.91 16.84 -16.30
CA THR A 137 -8.75 15.65 -16.10
C THR A 137 -9.92 15.61 -17.09
N GLN A 138 -10.56 16.74 -17.35
CA GLN A 138 -11.58 16.85 -18.39
C GLN A 138 -11.01 16.56 -19.79
N TRP A 139 -9.88 17.19 -20.12
CA TRP A 139 -9.22 16.98 -21.41
C TRP A 139 -8.83 15.50 -21.62
N ILE A 140 -8.32 14.82 -20.57
CA ILE A 140 -8.02 13.39 -20.66
C ILE A 140 -9.30 12.56 -20.82
N ALA A 141 -10.40 12.90 -20.15
CA ALA A 141 -11.67 12.20 -20.30
C ALA A 141 -12.18 12.23 -21.76
N GLU A 142 -11.94 13.34 -22.46
CA GLU A 142 -12.33 13.54 -23.86
C GLU A 142 -11.33 12.93 -24.86
N ASN A 143 -10.05 12.82 -24.50
CA ASN A 143 -8.97 12.49 -25.43
C ASN A 143 -8.25 11.16 -25.11
N ALA A 144 -8.64 10.41 -24.07
CA ALA A 144 -7.96 9.19 -23.63
C ALA A 144 -7.73 8.18 -24.76
N ASP A 145 -8.74 7.93 -25.58
CA ASP A 145 -8.69 6.97 -26.68
C ASP A 145 -7.63 7.35 -27.73
N SER A 146 -7.49 8.65 -28.03
CA SER A 146 -6.45 9.15 -28.94
C SER A 146 -5.03 8.99 -28.39
N LEU A 147 -4.92 8.90 -27.06
CA LEU A 147 -3.68 8.64 -26.33
C LEU A 147 -3.42 7.13 -26.16
N GLY A 148 -4.28 6.24 -26.68
CA GLY A 148 -4.20 4.79 -26.46
C GLY A 148 -4.74 4.36 -25.09
N GLY A 149 -5.40 5.24 -24.35
CA GLY A 149 -6.08 4.99 -23.09
C GLY A 149 -7.52 4.50 -23.27
N ASP A 150 -8.20 4.29 -22.15
CA ASP A 150 -9.63 3.95 -22.07
C ASP A 150 -10.33 5.00 -21.20
N SER A 151 -11.19 5.82 -21.81
CA SER A 151 -11.94 6.87 -21.13
C SER A 151 -12.90 6.36 -20.05
N HIS A 152 -13.18 5.05 -20.03
CA HIS A 152 -13.96 4.40 -18.97
C HIS A 152 -13.13 3.88 -17.78
N LYS A 153 -11.78 3.95 -17.90
CA LYS A 153 -10.84 3.49 -16.86
C LYS A 153 -9.92 4.63 -16.40
N LEU A 154 -10.52 5.78 -16.13
CA LEU A 154 -9.80 6.97 -15.64
C LEU A 154 -9.64 6.93 -14.13
N LEU A 155 -8.42 7.14 -13.69
CA LEU A 155 -8.07 7.28 -12.28
C LEU A 155 -7.44 8.65 -12.06
N VAL A 156 -7.68 9.25 -10.91
CA VAL A 156 -6.91 10.39 -10.42
C VAL A 156 -6.08 9.95 -9.22
N GLY A 157 -4.88 10.50 -9.09
CA GLY A 157 -4.04 10.17 -7.95
C GLY A 157 -3.02 11.26 -7.67
N GLY A 158 -2.42 11.19 -6.49
CA GLY A 158 -1.36 12.11 -6.11
C GLY A 158 -0.85 11.86 -4.70
N ASP A 159 0.30 12.44 -4.41
CA ASP A 159 0.94 12.36 -3.11
C ASP A 159 0.84 13.70 -2.36
N SER A 160 0.58 13.69 -1.05
CA SER A 160 0.56 14.89 -0.20
C SER A 160 -0.44 15.95 -0.69
N ALA A 161 0.01 17.13 -1.05
CA ALA A 161 -0.78 18.18 -1.71
C ALA A 161 -1.40 17.70 -3.03
N GLY A 162 -0.70 16.85 -3.79
CA GLY A 162 -1.26 16.22 -4.99
C GLY A 162 -2.39 15.24 -4.67
N GLY A 163 -2.30 14.54 -3.53
CA GLY A 163 -3.40 13.72 -3.00
C GLY A 163 -4.63 14.56 -2.63
N ASN A 164 -4.42 15.75 -2.07
CA ASN A 164 -5.48 16.73 -1.85
C ASN A 164 -6.15 17.15 -3.17
N LEU A 165 -5.35 17.53 -4.19
CA LEU A 165 -5.86 17.91 -5.51
C LEU A 165 -6.63 16.75 -6.17
N ALA A 166 -6.15 15.51 -6.05
CA ALA A 166 -6.84 14.34 -6.58
C ALA A 166 -8.21 14.12 -5.92
N ALA A 167 -8.29 14.26 -4.60
CA ALA A 167 -9.56 14.15 -3.86
C ALA A 167 -10.53 15.29 -4.22
N ALA A 168 -10.04 16.53 -4.38
CA ALA A 168 -10.84 17.68 -4.80
C ALA A 168 -11.34 17.54 -6.25
N VAL A 169 -10.50 17.05 -7.17
CA VAL A 169 -10.89 16.72 -8.55
C VAL A 169 -11.97 15.64 -8.57
N ALA A 170 -11.82 14.60 -7.76
CA ALA A 170 -12.84 13.54 -7.65
C ALA A 170 -14.18 14.09 -7.12
N LEU A 171 -14.13 15.04 -6.18
CA LEU A 171 -15.32 15.73 -5.66
C LEU A 171 -16.00 16.54 -6.78
N ARG A 172 -15.26 17.35 -7.56
CA ARG A 172 -15.76 18.08 -8.71
C ARG A 172 -16.37 17.15 -9.79
N ALA A 173 -15.69 16.04 -10.08
CA ALA A 173 -16.18 15.07 -11.07
C ALA A 173 -17.51 14.45 -10.65
N LYS A 174 -17.67 14.15 -9.36
CA LYS A 174 -18.93 13.68 -8.77
C LYS A 174 -20.04 14.74 -8.92
N ASP A 175 -19.74 15.99 -8.54
CA ASP A 175 -20.75 17.06 -8.46
C ASP A 175 -21.17 17.56 -9.85
N GLN A 176 -20.24 17.63 -10.80
CA GLN A 176 -20.53 18.06 -12.17
C GLN A 176 -21.05 16.92 -13.07
N ALA A 177 -20.78 15.66 -12.71
CA ALA A 177 -21.26 14.47 -13.44
C ALA A 177 -20.93 14.43 -14.94
N LEU A 178 -19.84 15.09 -15.39
CA LEU A 178 -19.45 15.17 -16.80
C LEU A 178 -18.82 13.87 -17.30
N PHE A 179 -18.12 13.17 -16.43
CA PHE A 179 -17.50 11.85 -16.68
C PHE A 179 -17.40 11.07 -15.37
N LYS A 180 -17.05 9.80 -15.45
CA LYS A 180 -16.88 8.94 -14.27
C LYS A 180 -15.42 8.58 -14.09
N LEU A 181 -14.93 8.74 -12.86
CA LEU A 181 -13.65 8.19 -12.45
C LEU A 181 -13.84 6.74 -11.99
N ALA A 182 -12.95 5.87 -12.46
CA ALA A 182 -12.89 4.47 -12.03
C ALA A 182 -12.36 4.31 -10.61
N GLY A 183 -11.51 5.24 -10.16
CA GLY A 183 -10.96 5.27 -8.80
C GLY A 183 -10.16 6.54 -8.50
N GLN A 184 -9.79 6.69 -7.22
CA GLN A 184 -8.82 7.70 -6.77
C GLN A 184 -7.74 7.05 -5.91
N VAL A 185 -6.49 7.49 -6.07
CA VAL A 185 -5.30 7.00 -5.35
C VAL A 185 -4.71 8.15 -4.53
N LEU A 186 -4.87 8.11 -3.23
CA LEU A 186 -4.51 9.17 -2.31
C LEU A 186 -3.33 8.73 -1.44
N ILE A 187 -2.15 9.29 -1.69
CA ILE A 187 -0.91 8.92 -1.01
C ILE A 187 -0.63 9.97 0.07
N TYR A 188 -0.77 9.61 1.35
CA TYR A 188 -0.70 10.48 2.54
C TYR A 188 -1.28 11.88 2.27
N PRO A 189 -2.55 11.97 1.83
CA PRO A 189 -3.12 13.21 1.33
C PRO A 189 -3.31 14.26 2.41
N VAL A 190 -3.19 15.54 2.05
CA VAL A 190 -3.74 16.64 2.87
C VAL A 190 -5.26 16.63 2.70
N THR A 191 -6.00 16.60 3.81
CA THR A 191 -7.47 16.62 3.80
C THR A 191 -8.10 17.67 4.71
N ASP A 192 -7.27 18.27 5.60
CA ASP A 192 -7.69 19.29 6.59
C ASP A 192 -6.63 20.42 6.73
N LEU A 193 -6.91 21.58 6.17
CA LEU A 193 -6.03 22.75 6.26
C LEU A 193 -6.11 23.46 7.63
N THR A 194 -6.99 23.03 8.52
CA THR A 194 -7.09 23.60 9.87
C THR A 194 -6.04 23.07 10.84
N GLN A 195 -5.36 21.96 10.46
CA GLN A 195 -4.35 21.29 11.29
C GLN A 195 -4.88 20.89 12.68
N SER A 196 -6.13 20.42 12.75
CA SER A 196 -6.85 20.22 13.99
C SER A 196 -6.65 18.86 14.65
N LEU A 197 -6.05 17.90 13.94
CA LEU A 197 -5.98 16.50 14.37
C LEU A 197 -4.70 16.16 15.16
N PRO A 198 -4.74 15.15 16.05
CA PRO A 198 -3.67 14.86 17.02
C PRO A 198 -2.29 14.57 16.42
N SER A 199 -2.22 14.03 15.19
CA SER A 199 -0.93 13.76 14.54
C SER A 199 -0.09 15.01 14.30
N TYR A 200 -0.72 16.19 14.14
CA TYR A 200 0.00 17.47 14.05
C TYR A 200 0.74 17.86 15.34
N GLU A 201 0.28 17.40 16.49
CA GLU A 201 1.02 17.58 17.76
C GLU A 201 2.03 16.45 17.96
N SER A 202 1.61 15.19 17.68
CA SER A 202 2.43 14.00 17.94
C SER A 202 3.67 13.93 17.05
N PHE A 203 3.60 14.47 15.83
CA PHE A 203 4.65 14.46 14.81
C PHE A 203 5.00 15.87 14.34
N ALA A 204 4.83 16.86 15.22
CA ALA A 204 5.07 18.26 14.92
C ALA A 204 6.48 18.55 14.39
N GLU A 205 7.48 17.81 14.88
CA GLU A 205 8.90 17.98 14.57
C GLU A 205 9.62 16.64 14.51
N GLY A 206 10.76 16.59 13.79
CA GLY A 206 11.66 15.43 13.80
C GLY A 206 11.36 14.35 12.72
N TYR A 207 10.30 14.49 11.93
CA TYR A 207 9.86 13.48 10.96
C TYR A 207 9.73 14.01 9.52
N LEU A 208 10.66 14.86 9.11
CA LEU A 208 10.78 15.51 7.80
C LEU A 208 9.72 16.61 7.59
N LEU A 209 8.44 16.25 7.41
CA LEU A 209 7.35 17.21 7.38
C LEU A 209 7.05 17.68 8.81
N THR A 210 7.02 18.99 9.02
CA THR A 210 6.74 19.59 10.33
C THR A 210 5.40 20.34 10.30
N ARG A 211 4.81 20.53 11.48
CA ARG A 211 3.63 21.39 11.60
C ARG A 211 3.93 22.83 11.14
N ALA A 212 5.12 23.32 11.41
CA ALA A 212 5.55 24.66 10.98
C ALA A 212 5.63 24.77 9.45
N SER A 213 6.23 23.78 8.78
CA SER A 213 6.29 23.76 7.31
C SER A 213 4.91 23.63 6.69
N MET A 214 4.00 22.80 7.27
CA MET A 214 2.61 22.74 6.80
C MET A 214 1.90 24.08 6.93
N ARG A 215 2.09 24.79 8.04
CA ARG A 215 1.53 26.14 8.21
C ARG A 215 2.06 27.10 7.14
N TRP A 216 3.36 27.04 6.86
CA TRP A 216 3.99 27.86 5.81
C TRP A 216 3.38 27.55 4.43
N PHE A 217 3.21 26.28 4.07
CA PHE A 217 2.56 25.87 2.82
C PHE A 217 1.13 26.40 2.70
N ILE A 218 0.34 26.23 3.75
CA ILE A 218 -1.06 26.70 3.79
C ILE A 218 -1.14 28.22 3.62
N GLN A 219 -0.23 28.98 4.24
CA GLN A 219 -0.16 30.44 4.11
C GLN A 219 0.18 30.90 2.69
N GLN A 220 1.00 30.13 1.93
CA GLN A 220 1.29 30.43 0.54
C GLN A 220 0.12 30.04 -0.38
N TYR A 221 -0.56 28.95 -0.07
CA TYR A 221 -1.60 28.34 -0.93
C TYR A 221 -2.96 28.97 -0.77
N LEU A 222 -3.44 29.16 0.46
CA LEU A 222 -4.80 29.57 0.76
C LEU A 222 -4.90 31.09 0.94
N PRO A 223 -5.65 31.81 0.08
CA PRO A 223 -5.92 33.23 0.31
C PRO A 223 -6.61 33.47 1.66
N THR A 224 -6.26 34.54 2.35
CA THR A 224 -6.81 34.86 3.67
C THR A 224 -8.33 35.04 3.71
N ALA A 225 -8.95 35.31 2.57
CA ALA A 225 -10.40 35.44 2.42
C ALA A 225 -11.13 34.08 2.31
N VAL A 226 -10.39 32.97 2.13
CA VAL A 226 -10.96 31.64 1.96
C VAL A 226 -10.94 30.90 3.30
N ASP A 227 -12.08 30.35 3.70
CA ASP A 227 -12.18 29.51 4.90
C ASP A 227 -11.27 28.26 4.75
N PRO A 228 -10.39 27.98 5.70
CA PRO A 228 -9.60 26.74 5.72
C PRO A 228 -10.45 25.45 5.63
N LYS A 229 -11.75 25.53 5.95
CA LYS A 229 -12.70 24.43 5.80
C LYS A 229 -13.42 24.40 4.45
N HIS A 230 -13.01 25.23 3.49
CA HIS A 230 -13.58 25.18 2.15
C HIS A 230 -13.48 23.75 1.58
N PRO A 231 -14.57 23.13 1.10
CA PRO A 231 -14.61 21.69 0.78
C PRO A 231 -13.63 21.25 -0.33
N GLU A 232 -13.26 22.14 -1.24
CA GLU A 232 -12.28 21.85 -2.29
C GLU A 232 -10.82 22.10 -1.84
N ALA A 233 -10.60 22.82 -0.73
CA ALA A 233 -9.28 22.96 -0.11
C ALA A 233 -9.08 21.90 0.98
N SER A 234 -10.10 21.65 1.78
CA SER A 234 -10.12 20.66 2.86
C SER A 234 -11.26 19.66 2.65
N VAL A 235 -10.98 18.64 1.83
CA VAL A 235 -11.99 17.63 1.42
C VAL A 235 -12.59 16.87 2.60
N LEU A 236 -11.92 16.87 3.74
CA LEU A 236 -12.47 16.32 4.99
C LEU A 236 -13.76 17.04 5.42
N PHE A 237 -14.02 18.27 5.01
CA PHE A 237 -15.21 19.05 5.37
C PHE A 237 -16.26 19.11 4.26
N ALA A 238 -16.10 18.34 3.17
CA ALA A 238 -17.12 18.28 2.12
C ALA A 238 -18.46 17.77 2.68
N ASP A 239 -19.59 18.37 2.28
CA ASP A 239 -20.93 18.05 2.80
C ASP A 239 -21.30 16.58 2.56
N SER A 240 -21.00 16.05 1.37
CA SER A 240 -21.30 14.67 1.00
C SER A 240 -20.17 14.03 0.20
N LEU A 241 -19.74 12.84 0.65
CA LEU A 241 -18.80 11.98 -0.07
C LEU A 241 -19.51 10.84 -0.82
N THR A 242 -20.82 10.75 -0.74
CA THR A 242 -21.61 9.72 -1.42
C THR A 242 -21.45 9.83 -2.93
N GLY A 243 -21.15 8.70 -3.58
CA GLY A 243 -20.96 8.65 -5.03
C GLY A 243 -19.53 8.96 -5.52
N LEU A 244 -18.60 9.27 -4.63
CA LEU A 244 -17.18 9.32 -4.98
C LEU A 244 -16.69 7.96 -5.51
N PRO A 245 -15.65 7.95 -6.35
CA PRO A 245 -15.09 6.72 -6.87
C PRO A 245 -14.45 5.86 -5.77
N PRO A 246 -14.31 4.55 -5.98
CA PRO A 246 -13.51 3.70 -5.09
C PRO A 246 -12.15 4.32 -4.81
N THR A 247 -11.72 4.26 -3.54
CA THR A 247 -10.55 4.98 -3.05
C THR A 247 -9.48 4.02 -2.55
N LEU A 248 -8.26 4.21 -3.03
CA LEU A 248 -7.05 3.65 -2.47
C LEU A 248 -6.37 4.74 -1.66
N LEU A 249 -6.17 4.52 -0.36
CA LEU A 249 -5.59 5.52 0.54
C LEU A 249 -4.41 4.92 1.31
N LEU A 250 -3.26 5.60 1.19
CA LEU A 250 -2.03 5.24 1.90
C LEU A 250 -1.69 6.36 2.88
N VAL A 251 -1.32 6.01 4.12
CA VAL A 251 -0.78 6.96 5.10
C VAL A 251 0.57 6.50 5.61
N ALA A 252 1.40 7.44 6.08
CA ALA A 252 2.66 7.14 6.75
C ALA A 252 2.47 7.23 8.27
N GLY A 253 3.14 6.34 9.03
CA GLY A 253 2.92 6.22 10.48
C GLY A 253 3.44 7.43 11.27
N PHE A 254 4.57 8.02 10.83
CA PHE A 254 5.21 9.18 11.46
C PHE A 254 5.01 10.43 10.59
N ASP A 255 3.77 10.88 10.51
CA ASP A 255 3.34 11.94 9.60
C ASP A 255 2.30 12.84 10.28
N PRO A 256 2.47 14.17 10.27
CA PRO A 256 1.42 15.09 10.73
C PRO A 256 0.07 14.88 10.03
N LEU A 257 0.06 14.43 8.76
CA LEU A 257 -1.14 14.22 7.94
C LEU A 257 -1.82 12.86 8.18
N ARG A 258 -1.25 11.98 9.03
CA ARG A 258 -1.75 10.63 9.23
C ARG A 258 -3.21 10.60 9.64
N ASP A 259 -3.55 11.33 10.69
CA ASP A 259 -4.88 11.23 11.31
C ASP A 259 -5.97 11.86 10.43
N GLU A 260 -5.65 12.89 9.65
CA GLU A 260 -6.61 13.48 8.71
C GLU A 260 -6.87 12.57 7.50
N GLY A 261 -5.85 11.86 7.02
CA GLY A 261 -6.02 10.82 5.99
C GLY A 261 -6.91 9.68 6.48
N LEU A 262 -6.68 9.17 7.69
CA LEU A 262 -7.52 8.14 8.32
C LEU A 262 -8.95 8.63 8.57
N ALA A 263 -9.14 9.86 9.01
CA ALA A 263 -10.45 10.45 9.21
C ALA A 263 -11.22 10.57 7.88
N TYR A 264 -10.53 10.94 6.80
CA TYR A 264 -11.13 11.01 5.47
C TYR A 264 -11.52 9.62 4.97
N ALA A 265 -10.67 8.61 5.14
CA ALA A 265 -10.98 7.22 4.82
C ALA A 265 -12.24 6.73 5.58
N GLN A 266 -12.37 7.08 6.86
CA GLN A 266 -13.56 6.74 7.65
C GLN A 266 -14.82 7.42 7.11
N ARG A 267 -14.76 8.73 6.79
CA ARG A 267 -15.88 9.43 6.18
C ARG A 267 -16.32 8.84 4.83
N LEU A 268 -15.35 8.40 4.02
CA LEU A 268 -15.64 7.70 2.76
C LEU A 268 -16.40 6.39 3.00
N ARG A 269 -15.96 5.58 3.98
CA ARG A 269 -16.67 4.33 4.36
C ARG A 269 -18.08 4.60 4.85
N ASP A 270 -18.27 5.64 5.68
CA ASP A 270 -19.58 6.05 6.18
C ASP A 270 -20.52 6.44 5.02
N ALA A 271 -19.96 7.09 3.99
CA ALA A 271 -20.65 7.43 2.75
C ALA A 271 -20.81 6.23 1.76
N LYS A 272 -20.45 5.00 2.17
CA LYS A 272 -20.53 3.77 1.36
C LYS A 272 -19.63 3.78 0.12
N VAL A 273 -18.58 4.58 0.13
CA VAL A 273 -17.50 4.51 -0.87
C VAL A 273 -16.58 3.34 -0.52
N PRO A 274 -16.24 2.46 -1.46
CA PRO A 274 -15.27 1.42 -1.23
C PRO A 274 -13.88 2.03 -0.96
N VAL A 275 -13.25 1.67 0.17
CA VAL A 275 -11.93 2.17 0.56
C VAL A 275 -11.01 1.00 0.87
N VAL A 276 -9.88 0.95 0.19
CA VAL A 276 -8.72 0.15 0.57
C VAL A 276 -7.70 1.09 1.19
N GLU A 277 -7.36 0.84 2.45
CA GLU A 277 -6.46 1.70 3.23
C GLU A 277 -5.27 0.90 3.71
N ARG A 278 -4.08 1.52 3.68
CA ARG A 278 -2.88 0.95 4.29
C ARG A 278 -2.06 2.02 5.01
N ASN A 279 -1.66 1.71 6.25
CA ASN A 279 -0.75 2.54 7.03
C ASN A 279 0.67 1.94 6.99
N TRP A 280 1.63 2.69 6.44
CA TRP A 280 3.06 2.36 6.52
C TRP A 280 3.63 2.82 7.86
N GLU A 281 3.42 2.02 8.92
CA GLU A 281 3.66 2.39 10.33
C GLU A 281 5.06 2.89 10.64
N GLY A 282 6.08 2.39 9.97
CA GLY A 282 7.48 2.76 10.19
C GLY A 282 7.98 3.93 9.34
N MET A 283 7.15 4.50 8.45
CA MET A 283 7.56 5.48 7.46
C MET A 283 7.20 6.92 7.85
N VAL A 284 7.93 7.85 7.23
CA VAL A 284 7.72 9.29 7.33
C VAL A 284 7.02 9.84 6.09
N HIS A 285 6.47 11.05 6.18
CA HIS A 285 5.89 11.75 5.01
C HIS A 285 6.85 11.82 3.83
N GLY A 286 6.35 11.70 2.60
CA GLY A 286 7.16 11.82 1.37
C GLY A 286 8.01 10.60 1.04
N PHE A 287 7.89 9.49 1.78
CA PHE A 287 8.74 8.32 1.58
C PHE A 287 8.58 7.67 0.20
N ILE A 288 7.40 7.74 -0.42
CA ILE A 288 7.11 7.08 -1.71
C ILE A 288 8.07 7.51 -2.83
N ASN A 289 8.56 8.75 -2.77
CA ASN A 289 9.46 9.31 -3.76
C ASN A 289 10.95 8.99 -3.49
N GLN A 290 11.27 8.25 -2.39
CA GLN A 290 12.63 7.90 -1.98
C GLN A 290 12.99 6.46 -2.36
N ARG A 291 12.66 6.05 -3.58
CA ARG A 291 12.76 4.66 -4.08
C ARG A 291 14.18 4.10 -4.06
N ASP A 292 15.20 4.94 -4.17
CA ASP A 292 16.60 4.52 -4.14
C ASP A 292 17.16 4.37 -2.73
N LEU A 293 16.51 4.96 -1.74
CA LEU A 293 16.94 4.97 -0.35
C LEU A 293 16.10 4.08 0.56
N LEU A 294 14.79 3.96 0.24
CA LEU A 294 13.82 3.27 1.08
C LEU A 294 13.21 2.09 0.32
N PRO A 295 13.52 0.84 0.69
CA PRO A 295 12.86 -0.35 0.12
C PRO A 295 11.33 -0.26 0.22
N GLN A 296 10.81 0.26 1.33
CA GLN A 296 9.38 0.44 1.58
C GLN A 296 8.69 1.37 0.57
N ALA A 297 9.44 2.27 -0.08
CA ALA A 297 8.91 3.08 -1.17
C ALA A 297 8.59 2.23 -2.42
N ARG A 298 9.43 1.22 -2.70
CA ARG A 298 9.19 0.26 -3.80
C ARG A 298 8.02 -0.66 -3.46
N GLU A 299 7.99 -1.20 -2.24
CA GLU A 299 6.88 -2.03 -1.76
C GLU A 299 5.54 -1.29 -1.82
N ALA A 300 5.52 -0.01 -1.42
CA ALA A 300 4.34 0.81 -1.49
C ALA A 300 3.87 1.08 -2.93
N SER A 301 4.82 1.30 -3.87
CA SER A 301 4.49 1.45 -5.30
C SER A 301 3.88 0.17 -5.88
N GLN A 302 4.47 -0.98 -5.56
CA GLN A 302 3.96 -2.30 -6.00
C GLN A 302 2.57 -2.56 -5.43
N TRP A 303 2.36 -2.29 -4.15
CA TRP A 303 1.05 -2.41 -3.53
C TRP A 303 0.00 -1.50 -4.20
N ILE A 304 0.34 -0.24 -4.48
CA ILE A 304 -0.54 0.67 -5.22
C ILE A 304 -0.89 0.09 -6.60
N ALA A 305 0.10 -0.41 -7.33
CA ALA A 305 -0.10 -1.00 -8.66
C ALA A 305 -1.03 -2.23 -8.61
N GLN A 306 -0.84 -3.12 -7.64
CA GLN A 306 -1.69 -4.29 -7.43
C GLN A 306 -3.13 -3.90 -7.11
N GLU A 307 -3.32 -2.96 -6.18
CA GLU A 307 -4.67 -2.53 -5.80
C GLU A 307 -5.39 -1.76 -6.92
N VAL A 308 -4.67 -0.95 -7.70
CA VAL A 308 -5.21 -0.31 -8.91
C VAL A 308 -5.69 -1.37 -9.91
N ASN A 309 -4.89 -2.40 -10.19
CA ASN A 309 -5.27 -3.49 -11.08
C ASN A 309 -6.49 -4.26 -10.54
N ARG A 310 -6.53 -4.53 -9.23
CA ARG A 310 -7.68 -5.17 -8.56
C ARG A 310 -8.95 -4.32 -8.65
N LEU A 311 -8.82 -3.01 -8.51
CA LEU A 311 -9.93 -2.07 -8.63
C LEU A 311 -10.50 -2.06 -10.05
N LEU A 312 -9.64 -2.04 -11.05
CA LEU A 312 -10.00 -1.97 -12.47
C LEU A 312 -10.57 -3.29 -13.00
N SER A 313 -10.14 -4.44 -12.47
CA SER A 313 -10.67 -5.75 -12.83
C SER A 313 -12.12 -5.97 -12.35
N LYS A 314 -12.57 -5.25 -11.31
CA LYS A 314 -13.94 -5.25 -10.80
C LYS A 314 -14.83 -4.28 -11.58
N GLY A 315 -15.08 -4.53 -12.86
CA GLY A 315 -15.94 -3.71 -13.72
C GLY A 315 -17.36 -3.49 -13.15
N PRO A 316 -18.07 -2.40 -13.54
CA PRO A 316 -19.31 -1.93 -12.90
C PRO A 316 -20.49 -2.90 -12.96
N ASN A 317 -20.43 -3.99 -13.74
CA ASN A 317 -21.53 -4.94 -13.94
C ASN A 317 -21.47 -6.22 -13.09
N GLN A 318 -20.49 -6.38 -12.18
CA GLN A 318 -20.46 -7.55 -11.28
C GLN A 318 -20.88 -7.24 -9.82
N ARG A 319 -21.28 -5.99 -9.50
CA ARG A 319 -21.67 -5.60 -8.14
C ARG A 319 -23.04 -6.06 -7.66
N SER A 320 -23.86 -6.72 -8.48
CA SER A 320 -25.23 -7.10 -8.08
C SER A 320 -25.47 -8.60 -7.82
N LYS A 321 -24.42 -9.43 -7.73
CA LYS A 321 -24.59 -10.89 -7.48
C LYS A 321 -23.67 -11.49 -6.43
N ILE A 322 -23.16 -10.71 -5.48
CA ILE A 322 -22.69 -11.30 -4.21
C ILE A 322 -23.79 -11.06 -3.15
N ARG A 323 -24.94 -11.59 -3.38
CA ARG A 323 -25.74 -12.24 -2.34
C ARG A 323 -24.97 -13.50 -1.97
N ALA A 324 -24.90 -13.82 -0.67
CA ALA A 324 -24.56 -15.14 -0.20
C ALA A 324 -25.29 -16.19 -1.06
N GLY A 325 -24.71 -16.51 -2.19
CA GLY A 325 -25.15 -17.57 -3.07
C GLY A 325 -24.44 -18.80 -2.56
N VAL A 326 -25.16 -19.60 -1.81
CA VAL A 326 -24.98 -21.05 -1.84
C VAL A 326 -24.60 -21.38 -3.28
N LEU A 327 -23.32 -21.73 -3.50
CA LEU A 327 -22.88 -22.31 -4.76
C LEU A 327 -23.81 -23.48 -5.06
N PRO A 328 -24.34 -23.62 -6.28
CA PRO A 328 -25.16 -24.74 -6.59
C PRO A 328 -24.36 -26.00 -6.30
N SER A 329 -24.92 -26.91 -5.53
CA SER A 329 -24.40 -28.25 -5.30
C SER A 329 -24.50 -29.06 -6.60
N THR A 330 -23.66 -28.70 -7.56
CA THR A 330 -23.37 -29.57 -8.71
C THR A 330 -22.22 -30.45 -8.29
N LYS A 331 -22.43 -31.76 -8.28
CA LYS A 331 -21.38 -32.75 -8.12
C LYS A 331 -20.28 -32.43 -9.12
N ALA A 332 -19.18 -31.82 -8.61
CA ALA A 332 -18.02 -31.56 -9.44
C ALA A 332 -17.42 -32.90 -9.87
N GLN A 333 -17.71 -33.30 -11.08
CA GLN A 333 -17.02 -34.33 -11.85
C GLN A 333 -16.07 -33.56 -12.78
N GLY A 334 -14.80 -33.46 -12.40
CA GLY A 334 -13.76 -32.82 -13.21
C GLY A 334 -12.39 -33.38 -12.81
N SER A 335 -11.52 -33.54 -13.80
CA SER A 335 -10.09 -33.80 -13.61
C SER A 335 -9.40 -32.51 -13.10
N PHE A 336 -8.31 -32.70 -12.39
CA PHE A 336 -7.45 -31.61 -11.93
C PHE A 336 -5.99 -32.03 -12.03
N GLU A 337 -5.12 -31.04 -12.20
CA GLU A 337 -3.67 -31.20 -12.28
C GLU A 337 -2.98 -30.57 -11.07
N ILE A 338 -1.83 -31.14 -10.67
CA ILE A 338 -0.95 -30.55 -9.69
C ILE A 338 0.24 -29.95 -10.46
N ARG A 339 0.47 -28.66 -10.30
CA ARG A 339 1.59 -27.93 -10.90
C ARG A 339 2.25 -26.99 -9.91
N GLU A 340 3.45 -26.55 -10.25
CA GLU A 340 4.12 -25.47 -9.51
C GLU A 340 3.26 -24.21 -9.47
N MET A 341 3.34 -23.50 -8.37
CA MET A 341 2.68 -22.19 -8.22
C MET A 341 3.45 -21.13 -8.99
N GLU A 342 2.75 -20.42 -9.85
CA GLU A 342 3.30 -19.30 -10.60
C GLU A 342 2.92 -17.96 -9.94
N LEU A 343 3.60 -16.89 -10.34
CA LEU A 343 3.35 -15.56 -9.79
C LEU A 343 1.88 -15.12 -9.96
N GLU A 344 1.28 -15.51 -11.08
CA GLU A 344 -0.12 -15.24 -11.42
C GLU A 344 -1.12 -15.97 -10.52
N ASP A 345 -0.68 -17.00 -9.82
CA ASP A 345 -1.53 -17.78 -8.90
C ASP A 345 -1.66 -17.12 -7.53
N LEU A 346 -0.70 -16.29 -7.13
CA LEU A 346 -0.60 -15.77 -5.77
C LEU A 346 -1.92 -15.17 -5.27
N HIS A 347 -2.57 -14.34 -6.05
CA HIS A 347 -3.84 -13.72 -5.67
C HIS A 347 -5.00 -14.73 -5.53
N ARG A 348 -5.00 -15.80 -6.36
CA ARG A 348 -6.03 -16.85 -6.34
C ARG A 348 -5.84 -17.78 -5.15
N VAL A 349 -4.58 -18.14 -4.88
CA VAL A 349 -4.20 -18.96 -3.73
C VAL A 349 -4.45 -18.20 -2.42
N TYR A 350 -4.07 -16.93 -2.35
CA TYR A 350 -4.33 -16.11 -1.18
C TYR A 350 -5.84 -15.98 -0.88
N ALA A 351 -6.64 -15.69 -1.90
CA ALA A 351 -8.10 -15.61 -1.77
C ALA A 351 -8.76 -16.95 -1.38
N LEU A 352 -8.19 -18.09 -1.80
CA LEU A 352 -8.63 -19.39 -1.35
C LEU A 352 -8.26 -19.62 0.13
N GLY A 353 -7.06 -19.21 0.53
CA GLY A 353 -6.61 -19.29 1.93
C GLY A 353 -7.48 -18.44 2.87
N GLU A 354 -7.85 -17.21 2.48
CA GLU A 354 -8.79 -16.38 3.24
C GLU A 354 -10.17 -17.05 3.47
N GLN A 355 -10.61 -17.91 2.55
CA GLN A 355 -11.85 -18.66 2.70
C GLN A 355 -11.70 -19.89 3.61
N LEU A 356 -10.49 -20.45 3.69
CA LEU A 356 -10.21 -21.68 4.42
C LEU A 356 -9.73 -21.45 5.86
N TYR A 357 -9.11 -20.28 6.12
CA TYR A 357 -8.47 -19.95 7.39
C TYR A 357 -9.06 -18.67 7.97
N THR A 358 -10.37 -18.67 8.21
CA THR A 358 -11.09 -17.52 8.76
C THR A 358 -10.82 -17.38 10.27
N ALA A 359 -10.85 -16.15 10.79
CA ALA A 359 -10.73 -15.89 12.22
C ALA A 359 -11.90 -16.47 13.06
N GLU A 360 -13.04 -16.80 12.42
CA GLU A 360 -14.18 -17.44 13.06
C GLU A 360 -13.93 -18.95 13.25
N ASP A 361 -13.28 -19.62 12.28
CA ASP A 361 -12.95 -21.03 12.34
C ASP A 361 -11.65 -21.29 13.10
N TRP A 362 -10.77 -20.27 13.21
CA TRP A 362 -9.45 -20.33 13.82
C TRP A 362 -9.23 -19.17 14.80
N PRO A 363 -9.85 -19.18 15.98
CA PRO A 363 -9.82 -18.06 16.94
C PRO A 363 -8.46 -17.87 17.65
N ASN A 364 -7.53 -18.79 17.49
CA ASN A 364 -6.21 -18.72 18.13
C ASN A 364 -5.22 -17.98 17.23
N LEU A 365 -4.65 -16.90 17.75
CA LEU A 365 -3.70 -15.98 17.07
C LEU A 365 -2.31 -16.59 16.75
N TYR A 366 -2.15 -17.89 16.87
CA TYR A 366 -0.84 -18.51 16.69
C TYR A 366 -0.36 -18.52 15.25
N ARG A 367 -1.25 -18.77 14.31
CA ARG A 367 -1.02 -18.62 12.86
C ARG A 367 -2.21 -17.93 12.24
N THR A 368 -1.95 -16.81 11.63
CA THR A 368 -2.91 -16.10 10.78
C THR A 368 -2.49 -16.31 9.34
N TRP A 369 -3.47 -16.54 8.45
CA TRP A 369 -3.23 -16.49 7.02
C TRP A 369 -2.94 -15.04 6.66
N ASP A 370 -1.66 -14.70 6.51
CA ASP A 370 -1.16 -13.36 6.28
C ASP A 370 -0.53 -13.27 4.89
N GLU A 371 -0.85 -12.21 4.16
CA GLU A 371 -0.37 -11.99 2.79
C GLU A 371 1.16 -11.88 2.74
N THR A 372 1.77 -11.26 3.73
CA THR A 372 3.23 -11.06 3.78
C THR A 372 3.95 -12.38 3.98
N ASP A 373 3.49 -13.19 4.92
CA ASP A 373 4.08 -14.52 5.19
C ASP A 373 3.89 -15.46 4.01
N PHE A 374 2.72 -15.42 3.36
CA PHE A 374 2.45 -16.19 2.16
C PHE A 374 3.37 -15.80 0.98
N ILE A 375 3.53 -14.48 0.70
CA ILE A 375 4.42 -14.00 -0.36
C ILE A 375 5.88 -14.31 -0.03
N ASN A 376 6.30 -14.21 1.23
CA ASN A 376 7.64 -14.56 1.65
C ASN A 376 7.93 -16.04 1.41
N ASN A 377 7.03 -16.95 1.74
CA ASN A 377 7.17 -18.37 1.42
C ASN A 377 7.39 -18.60 -0.07
N PHE A 378 6.58 -17.99 -0.92
CA PHE A 378 6.74 -18.10 -2.37
C PHE A 378 8.09 -17.55 -2.87
N ASN A 379 8.57 -16.44 -2.30
CA ASN A 379 9.82 -15.82 -2.73
C ASN A 379 11.09 -16.55 -2.24
N THR A 380 11.01 -17.23 -1.09
CA THR A 380 12.17 -17.92 -0.49
C THR A 380 12.22 -19.41 -0.82
N ASP A 381 11.05 -20.04 -0.92
CA ASP A 381 10.89 -21.48 -1.04
C ASP A 381 9.88 -21.83 -2.16
N GLY A 382 9.91 -21.08 -3.28
CA GLY A 382 8.96 -21.18 -4.38
C GLY A 382 8.84 -22.57 -4.99
N GLU A 383 9.93 -23.33 -5.02
CA GLU A 383 9.97 -24.73 -5.47
C GLU A 383 9.12 -25.67 -4.60
N PHE A 384 8.79 -25.28 -3.36
CA PHE A 384 7.90 -26.02 -2.47
C PHE A 384 6.48 -25.41 -2.43
N CYS A 385 6.12 -24.56 -3.39
CA CYS A 385 4.81 -23.95 -3.54
C CYS A 385 4.05 -24.58 -4.71
N TRP A 386 2.94 -25.30 -4.43
CA TRP A 386 2.20 -26.09 -5.41
C TRP A 386 0.71 -25.78 -5.39
N VAL A 387 0.08 -25.85 -6.55
CA VAL A 387 -1.37 -25.66 -6.71
C VAL A 387 -2.04 -26.87 -7.37
N ALA A 388 -3.31 -27.05 -7.06
CA ALA A 388 -4.21 -27.94 -7.77
C ALA A 388 -5.15 -27.11 -8.63
N GLU A 389 -5.12 -27.29 -9.94
CA GLU A 389 -5.90 -26.53 -10.92
C GLU A 389 -6.81 -27.44 -11.74
N THR A 390 -8.04 -26.98 -11.98
CA THR A 390 -8.99 -27.69 -12.86
C THR A 390 -8.72 -27.39 -14.32
N GLU A 391 -9.26 -28.18 -15.25
CA GLU A 391 -9.19 -27.89 -16.69
C GLU A 391 -9.80 -26.53 -17.08
N ALA A 392 -10.65 -25.97 -16.23
CA ALA A 392 -11.21 -24.63 -16.42
C ALA A 392 -10.31 -23.49 -15.88
N GLY A 393 -9.09 -23.80 -15.37
CA GLY A 393 -8.17 -22.83 -14.81
C GLY A 393 -8.52 -22.36 -13.39
N GLU A 394 -9.35 -23.10 -12.63
CA GLU A 394 -9.74 -22.75 -11.27
C GLU A 394 -8.78 -23.40 -10.26
N ILE A 395 -8.20 -22.63 -9.34
CA ILE A 395 -7.39 -23.14 -8.23
C ILE A 395 -8.30 -23.70 -7.14
N ILE A 396 -8.18 -24.99 -6.90
CA ILE A 396 -9.03 -25.76 -5.96
C ILE A 396 -8.28 -26.25 -4.73
N GLY A 397 -6.97 -26.05 -4.68
CA GLY A 397 -6.14 -26.37 -3.53
C GLY A 397 -4.71 -25.88 -3.71
N PHE A 398 -3.97 -25.82 -2.63
CA PHE A 398 -2.56 -25.44 -2.61
C PHE A 398 -1.80 -26.11 -1.47
N ALA A 399 -0.48 -26.19 -1.61
CA ALA A 399 0.44 -26.60 -0.58
C ALA A 399 1.66 -25.69 -0.61
N LEU A 400 2.09 -25.22 0.57
CA LEU A 400 3.29 -24.43 0.78
C LEU A 400 4.19 -25.17 1.74
N GLY A 401 5.48 -25.22 1.45
CA GLY A 401 6.48 -25.86 2.30
C GLY A 401 7.81 -25.14 2.28
N ALA A 402 8.72 -25.55 3.15
CA ALA A 402 10.05 -25.03 3.25
C ALA A 402 11.06 -26.11 3.73
N MET A 403 12.34 -25.94 3.39
CA MET A 403 13.41 -26.77 3.95
C MET A 403 13.98 -26.10 5.22
N LEU A 404 14.07 -26.84 6.30
CA LEU A 404 14.61 -26.36 7.57
C LEU A 404 15.92 -27.08 7.92
N GLU A 405 17.01 -26.32 7.95
CA GLU A 405 18.30 -26.78 8.44
C GLU A 405 18.54 -26.33 9.88
N LYS A 406 18.78 -27.29 10.77
CA LYS A 406 19.15 -26.96 12.14
C LYS A 406 20.66 -26.85 12.27
N ARG A 407 21.18 -25.69 12.66
CA ARG A 407 22.62 -25.49 12.90
C ARG A 407 23.22 -26.60 13.76
N ARG A 408 24.29 -27.25 13.28
CA ARG A 408 24.98 -28.38 13.93
C ARG A 408 24.16 -29.68 14.02
N SER A 409 23.14 -29.87 13.20
CA SER A 409 22.42 -31.12 13.02
C SER A 409 22.70 -31.67 11.64
N ALA A 410 22.89 -32.99 11.54
CA ALA A 410 22.94 -33.68 10.24
C ALA A 410 21.53 -33.95 9.68
N TRP A 411 20.49 -33.44 10.32
CA TRP A 411 19.10 -33.65 9.96
C TRP A 411 18.55 -32.41 9.26
N VAL A 412 18.07 -32.62 8.07
CA VAL A 412 17.29 -31.66 7.28
C VAL A 412 15.82 -32.05 7.40
N TYR A 413 14.96 -31.09 7.56
CA TYR A 413 13.52 -31.29 7.74
C TYR A 413 12.76 -30.59 6.61
N GLY A 414 11.78 -31.30 6.02
CA GLY A 414 10.75 -30.65 5.24
C GLY A 414 9.65 -30.12 6.16
N TRP A 415 9.25 -28.88 6.02
CA TRP A 415 8.17 -28.27 6.78
C TRP A 415 7.00 -27.99 5.85
N VAL A 416 5.81 -28.52 6.14
CA VAL A 416 4.58 -28.16 5.45
C VAL A 416 3.95 -27.00 6.19
N ASP A 417 4.05 -25.81 5.60
CA ASP A 417 3.54 -24.59 6.20
C ASP A 417 2.02 -24.49 6.11
N TRP A 418 1.50 -24.67 4.90
CA TRP A 418 0.08 -24.58 4.63
C TRP A 418 -0.37 -25.66 3.64
N LEU A 419 -1.54 -26.23 3.89
CA LEU A 419 -2.18 -27.18 2.99
C LEU A 419 -3.69 -26.90 2.95
N GLY A 420 -4.16 -26.26 1.89
CA GLY A 420 -5.54 -25.85 1.71
C GLY A 420 -6.25 -26.57 0.55
N VAL A 421 -7.50 -26.97 0.76
CA VAL A 421 -8.34 -27.55 -0.29
C VAL A 421 -9.75 -26.97 -0.20
N HIS A 422 -10.21 -26.40 -1.31
CA HIS A 422 -11.56 -25.85 -1.46
C HIS A 422 -12.62 -26.87 -0.98
N SER A 423 -13.61 -26.41 -0.22
CA SER A 423 -14.60 -27.27 0.46
C SER A 423 -15.32 -28.24 -0.47
N ALA A 424 -15.67 -27.81 -1.70
CA ALA A 424 -16.32 -28.62 -2.71
C ALA A 424 -15.42 -29.75 -3.28
N TRP A 425 -14.09 -29.66 -3.07
CA TRP A 425 -13.09 -30.60 -3.58
C TRP A 425 -12.44 -31.45 -2.49
N GLN A 426 -12.83 -31.27 -1.24
CA GLN A 426 -12.38 -32.11 -0.12
C GLN A 426 -12.90 -33.55 -0.29
N GLY A 427 -12.08 -34.50 0.14
CA GLY A 427 -12.39 -35.94 0.00
C GLY A 427 -12.19 -36.53 -1.42
N LYS A 428 -11.78 -35.72 -2.40
CA LYS A 428 -11.55 -36.14 -3.79
C LYS A 428 -10.06 -36.36 -4.14
N GLY A 429 -9.20 -36.45 -3.13
CA GLY A 429 -7.78 -36.76 -3.31
C GLY A 429 -6.86 -35.55 -3.56
N VAL A 430 -7.39 -34.31 -3.64
CA VAL A 430 -6.59 -33.11 -3.93
C VAL A 430 -5.49 -32.91 -2.88
N GLY A 431 -5.85 -32.88 -1.59
CA GLY A 431 -4.87 -32.68 -0.51
C GLY A 431 -3.81 -33.77 -0.44
N LYS A 432 -4.20 -35.04 -0.72
CA LYS A 432 -3.22 -36.12 -0.80
C LYS A 432 -2.20 -35.92 -1.90
N ARG A 433 -2.63 -35.60 -3.12
CA ARG A 433 -1.73 -35.41 -4.27
C ARG A 433 -0.80 -34.22 -4.09
N LEU A 434 -1.27 -33.12 -3.46
CA LEU A 434 -0.45 -31.98 -3.09
C LEU A 434 0.63 -32.38 -2.05
N LEU A 435 0.22 -33.12 -1.03
CA LEU A 435 1.13 -33.59 0.02
C LEU A 435 2.14 -34.62 -0.52
N ASP A 436 1.72 -35.54 -1.38
CA ASP A 436 2.60 -36.52 -2.03
C ASP A 436 3.68 -35.75 -2.84
N LYS A 437 3.30 -34.70 -3.59
CA LYS A 437 4.24 -33.91 -4.37
C LYS A 437 5.27 -33.18 -3.52
N LEU A 438 4.86 -32.54 -2.43
CA LEU A 438 5.80 -31.94 -1.46
C LEU A 438 6.71 -33.00 -0.83
N THR A 439 6.15 -34.16 -0.49
CA THR A 439 6.91 -35.26 0.11
C THR A 439 8.02 -35.73 -0.81
N ASP A 440 7.73 -35.91 -2.11
CA ASP A 440 8.71 -36.32 -3.11
C ASP A 440 9.85 -35.30 -3.20
N LEU A 441 9.52 -34.01 -3.28
CA LEU A 441 10.52 -32.93 -3.31
C LEU A 441 11.36 -32.84 -2.04
N PHE A 442 10.76 -32.96 -0.87
CA PHE A 442 11.52 -32.99 0.39
C PHE A 442 12.51 -34.17 0.46
N ILE A 443 12.10 -35.33 -0.11
CA ILE A 443 13.01 -36.48 -0.20
C ILE A 443 14.14 -36.21 -1.18
N GLU A 444 13.86 -35.62 -2.34
CA GLU A 444 14.84 -35.23 -3.35
C GLU A 444 15.88 -34.27 -2.77
N GLU A 445 15.45 -33.28 -1.98
CA GLU A 445 16.30 -32.32 -1.29
C GLU A 445 16.96 -32.85 0.00
N GLY A 446 16.77 -34.15 0.29
CA GLY A 446 17.47 -34.85 1.37
C GLY A 446 16.85 -34.70 2.76
N ALA A 447 15.59 -34.27 2.86
CA ALA A 447 14.89 -34.26 4.12
C ALA A 447 14.73 -35.67 4.68
N ARG A 448 14.99 -35.81 5.99
CA ARG A 448 14.86 -37.08 6.72
C ARG A 448 13.60 -37.18 7.54
N MET A 449 12.88 -36.07 7.67
CA MET A 449 11.63 -35.98 8.42
C MET A 449 10.80 -34.85 7.83
N ILE A 450 9.50 -35.06 7.73
CA ILE A 450 8.54 -34.02 7.37
C ILE A 450 7.78 -33.64 8.64
N LEU A 451 7.70 -32.34 8.87
CA LEU A 451 6.97 -31.74 9.99
C LEU A 451 5.76 -31.00 9.45
N ILE A 452 4.68 -31.05 10.21
CA ILE A 452 3.47 -30.25 10.01
C ILE A 452 2.86 -29.96 11.36
N ASP A 453 2.27 -28.80 11.54
CA ASP A 453 1.49 -28.46 12.71
C ASP A 453 0.03 -28.21 12.36
N THR A 454 -0.84 -28.53 13.27
CA THR A 454 -2.27 -28.24 13.23
C THR A 454 -2.79 -28.13 14.66
N GLU A 455 -3.90 -27.43 14.85
CA GLU A 455 -4.51 -27.33 16.17
C GLU A 455 -4.96 -28.70 16.70
N ALA A 456 -4.84 -28.89 18.03
CA ALA A 456 -5.11 -30.15 18.67
C ALA A 456 -6.60 -30.60 18.58
N ASP A 457 -7.50 -29.64 18.38
CA ASP A 457 -8.95 -29.86 18.17
C ASP A 457 -9.36 -29.97 16.69
N ASN A 458 -8.41 -29.76 15.75
CA ASN A 458 -8.67 -29.99 14.32
C ASN A 458 -8.69 -31.48 13.97
N GLU A 459 -9.71 -32.18 14.46
CA GLU A 459 -9.86 -33.63 14.24
C GLU A 459 -9.83 -34.05 12.78
N LYS A 460 -10.27 -33.18 11.87
CA LYS A 460 -10.33 -33.47 10.43
C LYS A 460 -8.92 -33.50 9.83
N ALA A 461 -8.08 -32.52 10.12
CA ALA A 461 -6.69 -32.48 9.69
C ALA A 461 -5.90 -33.63 10.34
N LEU A 462 -6.07 -33.84 11.65
CA LEU A 462 -5.41 -34.93 12.38
C LEU A 462 -5.72 -36.30 11.77
N ARG A 463 -6.98 -36.59 11.41
CA ARG A 463 -7.37 -37.85 10.73
C ARG A 463 -6.72 -37.97 9.35
N PHE A 464 -6.66 -36.87 8.61
CA PHE A 464 -6.03 -36.83 7.28
C PHE A 464 -4.54 -37.14 7.41
N PHE A 465 -3.78 -36.38 8.21
CA PHE A 465 -2.34 -36.56 8.33
C PHE A 465 -1.94 -37.92 8.92
N LYS A 466 -2.69 -38.45 9.90
CA LYS A 466 -2.48 -39.83 10.39
C LYS A 466 -2.66 -40.88 9.30
N LYS A 467 -3.62 -40.70 8.41
CA LYS A 467 -3.84 -41.59 7.27
C LYS A 467 -2.69 -41.53 6.25
N GLU A 468 -2.09 -40.35 6.08
CA GLU A 468 -0.94 -40.16 5.18
C GLU A 468 0.42 -40.44 5.87
N GLY A 469 0.42 -41.11 7.02
CA GLY A 469 1.63 -41.65 7.66
C GLY A 469 2.28 -40.73 8.69
N PHE A 470 1.70 -39.58 9.01
CA PHE A 470 2.19 -38.75 10.09
C PHE A 470 1.82 -39.34 11.45
N GLY A 471 2.80 -39.43 12.35
CA GLY A 471 2.66 -39.99 13.69
C GLY A 471 3.45 -39.20 14.73
N ASN A 472 3.45 -39.71 15.99
CA ASN A 472 4.21 -39.12 17.09
C ASN A 472 3.90 -37.62 17.34
N PRO A 473 2.64 -37.24 17.58
CA PRO A 473 2.29 -35.87 17.87
C PRO A 473 2.99 -35.38 19.13
N ASN A 474 3.66 -34.23 19.04
CA ASN A 474 4.17 -33.50 20.19
C ASN A 474 3.20 -32.35 20.46
N GLU A 475 2.62 -32.33 21.66
CA GLU A 475 1.77 -31.22 22.06
C GLU A 475 2.61 -29.97 22.33
N HIS A 476 2.35 -28.89 21.64
CA HIS A 476 2.88 -27.57 21.94
C HIS A 476 1.86 -26.82 22.77
N VAL A 477 2.24 -26.41 23.99
CA VAL A 477 1.38 -25.65 24.88
C VAL A 477 1.75 -24.16 24.77
N TYR A 478 0.84 -23.33 24.28
CA TYR A 478 0.98 -21.89 24.30
C TYR A 478 0.41 -21.32 25.59
N LEU A 479 1.24 -20.61 26.32
CA LEU A 479 0.83 -19.89 27.50
C LEU A 479 0.77 -18.39 27.21
N SER A 480 -0.39 -17.81 27.31
CA SER A 480 -0.58 -16.36 27.19
C SER A 480 -0.80 -15.72 28.56
N ARG A 481 -0.23 -14.51 28.74
CA ARG A 481 -0.47 -13.68 29.93
C ARG A 481 -1.01 -12.33 29.47
N ASN A 482 -2.24 -12.03 29.79
CA ASN A 482 -2.80 -10.72 29.53
C ASN A 482 -2.19 -9.67 30.48
N LEU A 483 -1.41 -8.76 29.93
CA LEU A 483 -0.70 -7.73 30.69
C LEU A 483 -1.56 -6.48 30.98
N THR A 484 -2.74 -6.35 30.40
CA THR A 484 -3.57 -5.13 30.58
C THR A 484 -4.02 -4.91 32.03
N ARG A 485 -4.01 -5.96 32.86
CA ARG A 485 -4.33 -5.92 34.30
C ARG A 485 -3.08 -6.08 35.19
N ASP A 486 -1.89 -6.19 34.60
CA ASP A 486 -0.64 -6.34 35.34
C ASP A 486 -0.32 -5.01 36.06
N PRO A 487 -0.01 -5.05 37.38
CA PRO A 487 0.30 -3.85 38.17
C PRO A 487 1.45 -3.01 37.59
N GLU A 488 2.50 -3.66 37.07
CA GLU A 488 3.64 -2.94 36.46
C GLU A 488 3.30 -2.29 35.12
N TYR A 489 2.47 -2.96 34.30
CA TYR A 489 1.94 -2.38 33.07
C TYR A 489 1.09 -1.14 33.38
N LEU A 490 0.19 -1.22 34.35
CA LEU A 490 -0.66 -0.11 34.78
C LEU A 490 0.16 1.04 35.39
N LYS A 491 1.22 0.72 36.11
CA LYS A 491 2.15 1.70 36.68
C LYS A 491 2.93 2.45 35.58
N ARG A 492 3.41 1.75 34.55
CA ARG A 492 4.07 2.36 33.39
C ARG A 492 3.13 3.23 32.58
N LYS A 493 1.92 2.75 32.32
CA LYS A 493 0.88 3.52 31.63
C LYS A 493 0.50 4.80 32.38
N ARG A 494 0.44 4.79 33.72
CA ARG A 494 0.22 5.99 34.55
C ARG A 494 1.41 6.98 34.54
N ARG A 495 2.65 6.47 34.37
CA ARG A 495 3.83 7.33 34.26
C ARG A 495 3.95 8.02 32.90
N THR A 496 3.46 7.44 31.83
CA THR A 496 3.42 8.03 30.49
C THR A 496 2.24 9.00 30.31
N SER A 497 1.21 8.91 31.15
CA SER A 497 0.04 9.80 31.12
C SER A 497 0.08 10.96 32.14
N ALA A 498 1.17 11.14 32.89
CA ALA A 498 1.33 12.28 33.81
C ALA A 498 2.06 13.44 33.12
N PRO A 499 1.53 14.69 33.14
CA PRO A 499 2.20 15.83 32.53
C PRO A 499 3.53 16.13 33.22
N GLY A 500 4.53 16.37 32.41
CA GLY A 500 5.94 16.59 32.58
C GLY A 500 6.51 17.00 33.93
N LYS A 501 7.52 16.24 34.36
CA LYS A 501 8.67 16.79 35.11
C LYS A 501 9.93 16.53 34.28
N SER A 502 10.60 17.60 33.89
CA SER A 502 11.87 17.64 33.18
C SER A 502 12.93 16.79 33.90
N ARG A 503 13.51 15.84 33.18
CA ARG A 503 14.74 15.17 33.64
C ARG A 503 15.95 15.95 33.15
N THR A 504 16.67 16.56 34.04
CA THR A 504 18.08 17.01 33.83
C THR A 504 18.95 15.76 33.62
N PRO A 505 19.87 15.76 32.65
CA PRO A 505 20.79 14.65 32.46
C PRO A 505 21.83 14.61 33.58
N ASN A 506 21.87 13.53 34.33
CA ASN A 506 22.92 13.25 35.30
C ASN A 506 24.12 12.62 34.58
N ASN A 507 25.15 13.44 34.40
CA ASN A 507 26.40 13.08 33.74
C ASN A 507 27.37 12.53 34.81
N SER A 508 27.40 11.21 35.00
CA SER A 508 28.50 10.51 35.70
C SER A 508 28.51 9.00 35.42
N ARG A 509 29.28 8.63 34.41
CA ARG A 509 29.79 7.24 34.31
C ARG A 509 31.33 7.31 34.37
N PRO A 510 32.00 6.55 35.25
CA PRO A 510 33.45 6.45 35.26
C PRO A 510 33.94 5.58 34.11
N LYS A 511 35.08 5.95 33.53
CA LYS A 511 35.81 5.20 32.50
C LYS A 511 36.39 3.90 33.09
N PRO A 512 36.36 2.77 32.37
CA PRO A 512 37.13 1.60 32.75
C PRO A 512 38.62 1.78 32.40
N GLN A 513 39.52 1.55 33.37
CA GLN A 513 40.95 1.34 33.14
C GLN A 513 41.17 -0.03 32.55
N ARG A 514 42.03 -0.10 31.55
CA ARG A 514 42.63 -1.34 31.03
C ARG A 514 43.91 -1.64 31.79
N PRO A 515 44.28 -2.92 31.89
CA PRO A 515 45.66 -3.35 31.67
C PRO A 515 45.93 -3.76 30.22
#